data_128e1daf1c192def2b92ce0d8e60553e
#
_entry.id   128e1daf1c192def2b92ce0d8e60553e
#
_cell.length_a   1.000
_cell.length_b   1.000
_cell.length_c   1.000
_cell.angle_alpha   90.00
_cell.angle_beta   90.00
_cell.angle_gamma   90.00
#
_symmetry.space_group_name_H-M   'P 1'
#
loop_
_entity.id
_entity.type
_entity.pdbx_description
1 polymer ?
#
loop_
_entity_poly.entity_id
_entity_poly.type
_entity_poly.pdbx_seq_one_letter_code
_entity_poly.pdbx_strand_id
1 'polypeptide(L)'
;MNFVSKYFNWLQKDNPRNIVESYPEIDEQKETSVQGVYIVGDLTGIPLLRLAADGGAKIVKQLFSDQKATSEKEKSTDVYDLIIVGAGPAGISAAIECKKKNINYIILESNRILNTIENFPK
;
A
#
# COMPACT_ATOMS: atom_id res chain seq x y z
N MET A 1 44.55 10.76 13.00
CA MET A 1 43.22 10.34 12.47
C MET A 1 43.44 9.27 11.41
N ASN A 2 42.96 8.06 11.69
CA ASN A 2 43.29 6.86 10.91
C ASN A 2 42.60 6.92 9.54
N PHE A 3 43.23 6.43 8.46
CA PHE A 3 42.67 6.37 7.10
C PHE A 3 41.29 5.69 7.05
N VAL A 4 41.14 4.63 7.85
CA VAL A 4 39.87 3.89 8.01
C VAL A 4 38.75 4.80 8.53
N SER A 5 39.03 5.66 9.50
CA SER A 5 38.03 6.61 10.03
C SER A 5 37.60 7.65 8.99
N LYS A 6 38.52 8.12 8.13
CA LYS A 6 38.20 9.02 7.01
C LYS A 6 37.33 8.36 5.97
N TYR A 7 37.60 7.08 5.66
CA TYR A 7 36.80 6.30 4.71
C TYR A 7 35.36 6.09 5.21
N PHE A 8 35.19 5.68 6.46
CA PHE A 8 33.86 5.53 7.05
C PHE A 8 33.10 6.87 7.17
N ASN A 9 33.77 7.95 7.52
CA ASN A 9 33.15 9.29 7.55
C ASN A 9 32.72 9.75 6.15
N TRP A 10 33.48 9.41 5.11
CA TRP A 10 33.10 9.69 3.73
C TRP A 10 31.89 8.87 3.28
N LEU A 11 31.82 7.58 3.61
CA LEU A 11 30.67 6.70 3.34
C LEU A 11 29.39 7.15 4.06
N GLN A 12 29.54 7.79 5.22
CA GLN A 12 28.40 8.26 6.04
C GLN A 12 28.09 9.73 5.84
N LYS A 13 28.80 10.42 4.94
CA LYS A 13 28.69 11.87 4.75
C LYS A 13 27.28 12.31 4.31
N ASP A 14 26.59 11.48 3.57
CA ASP A 14 25.26 11.72 3.05
C ASP A 14 24.16 11.01 3.85
N ASN A 15 24.50 10.41 4.98
CA ASN A 15 23.50 9.81 5.86
C ASN A 15 22.86 10.92 6.71
N PRO A 16 21.58 11.28 6.46
CA PRO A 16 20.91 12.34 7.23
C PRO A 16 20.79 11.86 8.68
N ARG A 17 21.71 12.34 9.52
CA ARG A 17 21.69 12.08 10.95
C ARG A 17 20.42 12.71 11.49
N ASN A 18 19.51 11.87 12.01
CA ASN A 18 18.27 12.23 12.71
C ASN A 18 17.00 12.42 11.85
N ILE A 19 16.90 11.86 10.65
CA ILE A 19 15.57 11.67 10.06
C ILE A 19 15.04 10.33 10.63
N VAL A 20 14.19 10.44 11.62
CA VAL A 20 13.36 9.30 12.04
C VAL A 20 12.24 9.21 11.02
N GLU A 21 12.25 8.17 10.20
CA GLU A 21 11.11 7.90 9.33
C GLU A 21 9.89 7.59 10.23
N SER A 22 8.87 8.39 10.07
CA SER A 22 7.63 8.23 10.79
C SER A 22 6.68 7.40 9.94
N TYR A 23 6.31 6.23 10.44
CA TYR A 23 5.30 5.38 9.81
C TYR A 23 3.94 5.59 10.48
N PRO A 24 2.84 5.49 9.74
CA PRO A 24 1.52 5.60 10.34
C PRO A 24 1.25 4.44 11.31
N GLU A 25 0.61 4.76 12.43
CA GLU A 25 0.17 3.75 13.39
C GLU A 25 -1.02 2.97 12.82
N ILE A 26 -0.89 1.65 12.85
CA ILE A 26 -1.93 0.71 12.40
C ILE A 26 -2.03 -0.44 13.40
N ASP A 27 -3.22 -0.97 13.55
CA ASP A 27 -3.46 -2.17 14.35
C ASP A 27 -3.12 -3.48 13.62
N GLU A 28 -3.44 -4.61 14.22
CA GLU A 28 -3.22 -5.94 13.63
C GLU A 28 -4.05 -6.15 12.36
N GLN A 29 -5.21 -5.49 12.24
CA GLN A 29 -6.10 -5.51 11.10
C GLN A 29 -5.69 -4.51 10.00
N LYS A 30 -4.59 -3.77 10.20
CA LYS A 30 -4.10 -2.70 9.33
C LYS A 30 -5.00 -1.45 9.29
N GLU A 31 -5.91 -1.32 10.25
CA GLU A 31 -6.73 -0.12 10.42
C GLU A 31 -5.94 0.97 11.16
N THR A 32 -6.14 2.21 10.77
CA THR A 32 -5.54 3.38 11.42
C THR A 32 -6.41 3.81 12.62
N SER A 33 -6.00 4.87 13.32
CA SER A 33 -6.84 5.52 14.34
C SER A 33 -8.14 6.10 13.77
N VAL A 34 -8.26 6.22 12.45
CA VAL A 34 -9.47 6.66 11.76
C VAL A 34 -10.22 5.43 11.26
N GLN A 35 -11.41 5.20 11.80
CA GLN A 35 -12.25 4.07 11.42
C GLN A 35 -12.52 4.00 9.92
N GLY A 36 -12.35 2.84 9.33
CA GLY A 36 -12.56 2.59 7.90
C GLY A 36 -11.36 2.99 7.02
N VAL A 37 -10.25 3.44 7.62
CA VAL A 37 -9.02 3.80 6.89
C VAL A 37 -7.94 2.76 7.18
N TYR A 38 -7.52 2.05 6.15
CA TYR A 38 -6.55 0.95 6.22
C TYR A 38 -5.28 1.29 5.45
N ILE A 39 -4.14 0.81 5.92
CA ILE A 39 -2.84 1.04 5.27
C ILE A 39 -2.20 -0.30 4.94
N VAL A 40 -1.80 -0.46 3.68
CA VAL A 40 -1.10 -1.63 3.16
C VAL A 40 0.05 -1.21 2.24
N GLY A 41 0.94 -2.14 1.95
CA GLY A 41 2.10 -1.88 1.09
C GLY A 41 3.25 -1.22 1.82
N ASP A 42 4.05 -0.44 1.11
CA ASP A 42 5.32 0.11 1.59
C ASP A 42 5.16 1.03 2.81
N LEU A 43 4.01 1.69 2.95
CA LEU A 43 3.68 2.54 4.11
C LEU A 43 3.61 1.76 5.44
N THR A 44 3.57 0.44 5.40
CA THR A 44 3.68 -0.40 6.60
C THR A 44 5.12 -0.58 7.10
N GLY A 45 6.10 0.04 6.43
CA GLY A 45 7.51 -0.03 6.77
C GLY A 45 8.28 -1.21 6.15
N ILE A 46 7.64 -2.01 5.30
CA ILE A 46 8.27 -3.17 4.65
C ILE A 46 8.13 -3.03 3.13
N PRO A 47 9.10 -2.40 2.43
CA PRO A 47 9.03 -2.14 1.00
C PRO A 47 9.40 -3.38 0.17
N LEU A 48 8.58 -4.42 0.24
CA LEU A 48 8.73 -5.65 -0.54
C LEU A 48 7.52 -5.85 -1.46
N LEU A 49 7.74 -5.85 -2.77
CA LEU A 49 6.70 -5.96 -3.80
C LEU A 49 5.72 -7.12 -3.55
N ARG A 50 6.26 -8.29 -3.19
CA ARG A 50 5.44 -9.48 -2.91
C ARG A 50 4.55 -9.27 -1.70
N LEU A 51 5.08 -8.71 -0.60
CA LEU A 51 4.30 -8.46 0.61
C LEU A 51 3.29 -7.33 0.40
N ALA A 52 3.64 -6.31 -0.37
CA ALA A 52 2.72 -5.25 -0.73
C ALA A 52 1.52 -5.79 -1.50
N ALA A 53 1.74 -6.60 -2.54
CA ALA A 53 0.68 -7.21 -3.33
C ALA A 53 -0.18 -8.17 -2.49
N ASP A 54 0.43 -9.01 -1.66
CA ASP A 54 -0.28 -9.94 -0.77
C ASP A 54 -1.13 -9.17 0.26
N GLY A 55 -0.59 -8.09 0.83
CA GLY A 55 -1.30 -7.20 1.76
C GLY A 55 -2.54 -6.58 1.14
N GLY A 56 -2.43 -6.08 -0.09
CA GLY A 56 -3.57 -5.52 -0.83
C GLY A 56 -4.70 -6.52 -1.06
N ALA A 57 -4.37 -7.74 -1.47
CA ALA A 57 -5.37 -8.79 -1.65
C ALA A 57 -5.99 -9.23 -0.31
N LYS A 58 -5.17 -9.39 0.73
CA LYS A 58 -5.62 -9.82 2.06
C LYS A 58 -6.59 -8.84 2.70
N ILE A 59 -6.32 -7.54 2.63
CA ILE A 59 -7.18 -6.54 3.26
C ILE A 59 -8.58 -6.56 2.64
N VAL A 60 -8.70 -6.67 1.31
CA VAL A 60 -10.01 -6.76 0.65
C VAL A 60 -10.75 -8.04 1.05
N LYS A 61 -10.05 -9.18 1.13
CA LYS A 61 -10.65 -10.43 1.60
C LYS A 61 -11.17 -10.32 3.02
N GLN A 62 -10.43 -9.66 3.89
CA GLN A 62 -10.79 -9.44 5.30
C GLN A 62 -12.02 -8.54 5.41
N LEU A 63 -12.00 -7.37 4.75
CA LEU A 63 -13.09 -6.38 4.82
C LEU A 63 -14.41 -6.91 4.25
N PHE A 64 -14.34 -7.77 3.26
CA PHE A 64 -15.51 -8.32 2.57
C PHE A 64 -15.62 -9.84 2.72
N SER A 65 -15.20 -10.37 3.88
CA SER A 65 -15.24 -11.82 4.19
C SER A 65 -16.65 -12.40 4.12
N ASP A 66 -17.63 -11.64 4.62
CA ASP A 66 -19.02 -12.10 4.75
C ASP A 66 -19.89 -11.75 3.53
N GLN A 67 -19.35 -10.97 2.60
CA GLN A 67 -20.02 -10.72 1.33
C GLN A 67 -19.82 -11.94 0.41
N LYS A 68 -20.76 -12.90 0.46
CA LYS A 68 -20.98 -13.79 -0.67
C LYS A 68 -21.22 -12.89 -1.89
N ALA A 69 -20.61 -13.24 -3.02
CA ALA A 69 -20.86 -12.55 -4.29
C ALA A 69 -22.38 -12.54 -4.53
N THR A 70 -23.04 -11.57 -3.95
CA THR A 70 -24.50 -11.41 -4.10
C THR A 70 -24.70 -10.85 -5.48
N SER A 71 -25.33 -11.68 -6.30
CA SER A 71 -25.93 -11.30 -7.54
C SER A 71 -26.60 -9.92 -7.42
N GLU A 72 -26.17 -8.99 -8.32
CA GLU A 72 -26.91 -7.81 -8.70
C GLU A 72 -27.46 -6.94 -7.56
N LYS A 73 -26.59 -6.39 -6.71
CA LYS A 73 -26.90 -5.08 -6.15
C LYS A 73 -26.91 -4.12 -7.33
N GLU A 74 -28.05 -3.43 -7.55
CA GLU A 74 -28.07 -2.25 -8.42
C GLU A 74 -26.90 -1.37 -7.99
N LYS A 75 -25.87 -1.32 -8.84
CA LYS A 75 -24.68 -0.50 -8.58
C LYS A 75 -25.15 0.95 -8.63
N SER A 76 -25.35 1.55 -7.46
CA SER A 76 -25.46 3.00 -7.37
C SER A 76 -24.21 3.56 -8.03
N THR A 77 -24.37 4.36 -9.08
CA THR A 77 -23.25 4.94 -9.83
C THR A 77 -22.50 5.99 -9.02
N ASP A 78 -23.05 6.42 -7.91
CA ASP A 78 -22.57 7.58 -7.15
C ASP A 78 -21.88 7.23 -5.82
N VAL A 79 -21.88 5.96 -5.41
CA VAL A 79 -21.27 5.53 -4.16
C VAL A 79 -20.37 4.31 -4.38
N TYR A 80 -19.12 4.42 -3.94
CA TYR A 80 -18.16 3.32 -3.97
C TYR A 80 -18.12 2.60 -2.61
N ASP A 81 -18.04 1.29 -2.63
CA ASP A 81 -17.84 0.47 -1.43
C ASP A 81 -16.41 0.60 -0.90
N LEU A 82 -15.45 0.87 -1.79
CA LEU A 82 -14.04 1.01 -1.45
C LEU A 82 -13.34 2.07 -2.33
N ILE A 83 -12.53 2.90 -1.70
CA ILE A 83 -11.61 3.82 -2.37
C ILE A 83 -10.19 3.33 -2.13
N ILE A 84 -9.45 3.10 -3.21
CA ILE A 84 -8.05 2.68 -3.17
C ILE A 84 -7.20 3.88 -3.55
N VAL A 85 -6.29 4.29 -2.67
CA VAL A 85 -5.36 5.39 -2.91
C VAL A 85 -3.99 4.82 -3.26
N GLY A 86 -3.56 5.07 -4.49
CA GLY A 86 -2.33 4.55 -5.06
C GLY A 86 -2.54 3.29 -5.92
N ALA A 87 -1.94 3.30 -7.12
CA ALA A 87 -1.96 2.19 -8.07
C ALA A 87 -0.62 1.43 -8.13
N GLY A 88 0.06 1.32 -7.01
CA GLY A 88 1.22 0.44 -6.81
C GLY A 88 0.81 -1.03 -6.64
N PRO A 89 1.76 -1.92 -6.32
CA PRO A 89 1.48 -3.36 -6.20
C PRO A 89 0.36 -3.70 -5.22
N ALA A 90 0.29 -3.01 -4.08
CA ALA A 90 -0.77 -3.21 -3.09
C ALA A 90 -2.14 -2.78 -3.61
N GLY A 91 -2.23 -1.57 -4.19
CA GLY A 91 -3.48 -1.02 -4.71
C GLY A 91 -4.03 -1.81 -5.89
N ILE A 92 -3.17 -2.22 -6.83
CA ILE A 92 -3.57 -3.06 -7.97
C ILE A 92 -4.04 -4.44 -7.50
N SER A 93 -3.35 -5.05 -6.54
CA SER A 93 -3.75 -6.33 -5.99
C SER A 93 -5.09 -6.26 -5.25
N ALA A 94 -5.32 -5.19 -4.49
CA ALA A 94 -6.61 -4.90 -3.86
C ALA A 94 -7.72 -4.75 -4.92
N ALA A 95 -7.48 -3.98 -5.98
CA ALA A 95 -8.43 -3.79 -7.07
C ALA A 95 -8.80 -5.10 -7.80
N ILE A 96 -7.82 -5.96 -8.05
CA ILE A 96 -8.06 -7.28 -8.63
C ILE A 96 -8.98 -8.11 -7.74
N GLU A 97 -8.75 -8.08 -6.43
CA GLU A 97 -9.57 -8.82 -5.48
C GLU A 97 -10.99 -8.24 -5.37
N CYS A 98 -11.13 -6.90 -5.40
CA CYS A 98 -12.42 -6.21 -5.50
C CYS A 98 -13.20 -6.67 -6.74
N LYS A 99 -12.53 -6.74 -7.88
CA LYS A 99 -13.14 -7.19 -9.14
C LYS A 99 -13.62 -8.64 -9.05
N LYS A 100 -12.83 -9.54 -8.46
CA LYS A 100 -13.22 -10.94 -8.23
C LYS A 100 -14.46 -11.08 -7.35
N LYS A 101 -14.59 -10.20 -6.36
CA LYS A 101 -15.72 -10.19 -5.41
C LYS A 101 -16.90 -9.33 -5.86
N ASN A 102 -16.84 -8.72 -7.05
CA ASN A 102 -17.85 -7.78 -7.58
C ASN A 102 -18.13 -6.57 -6.66
N ILE A 103 -17.10 -6.08 -5.96
CA ILE A 103 -17.14 -4.89 -5.12
C ILE A 103 -17.07 -3.65 -6.01
N ASN A 104 -17.87 -2.61 -5.71
CA ASN A 104 -17.80 -1.33 -6.39
C ASN A 104 -16.65 -0.50 -5.81
N TYR A 105 -15.61 -0.23 -6.59
CA TYR A 105 -14.42 0.48 -6.12
C TYR A 105 -13.91 1.50 -7.13
N ILE A 106 -13.11 2.44 -6.64
CA ILE A 106 -12.35 3.39 -7.45
C ILE A 106 -10.88 3.38 -7.00
N ILE A 107 -9.97 3.57 -7.96
CA ILE A 107 -8.54 3.80 -7.67
C ILE A 107 -8.21 5.25 -7.96
N LEU A 108 -7.57 5.91 -7.01
CA LEU A 108 -7.03 7.26 -7.15
C LEU A 108 -5.50 7.15 -7.24
N GLU A 109 -4.93 7.57 -8.36
CA GLU A 109 -3.49 7.56 -8.61
C GLU A 109 -3.03 8.94 -9.10
N SER A 110 -1.95 9.45 -8.54
CA SER A 110 -1.42 10.78 -8.85
C SER A 110 -0.50 10.80 -10.07
N ASN A 111 0.00 9.64 -10.50
CA ASN A 111 0.98 9.54 -11.58
C ASN A 111 0.62 8.38 -12.52
N ARG A 112 1.44 7.34 -12.60
CA ARG A 112 1.24 6.17 -13.47
C ARG A 112 0.99 4.91 -12.65
N ILE A 113 0.18 4.03 -13.20
CA ILE A 113 -0.02 2.70 -12.62
C ILE A 113 1.31 1.96 -12.58
N LEU A 114 1.65 1.39 -11.42
CA LEU A 114 2.90 0.65 -11.19
C LEU A 114 4.18 1.45 -11.49
N ASN A 115 4.13 2.78 -11.35
CA ASN A 115 5.24 3.67 -11.64
C ASN A 115 6.57 3.25 -10.97
N THR A 116 6.52 2.78 -9.73
CA THR A 116 7.71 2.29 -9.01
C THR A 116 8.34 1.08 -9.70
N ILE A 117 7.54 0.17 -10.25
CA ILE A 117 8.04 -1.02 -10.95
C ILE A 117 8.63 -0.64 -12.32
N GLU A 118 7.97 0.25 -13.06
CA GLU A 118 8.41 0.72 -14.36
C GLU A 118 9.79 1.41 -14.26
N ASN A 119 10.00 2.17 -13.18
CA ASN A 119 11.23 2.94 -12.96
C ASN A 119 12.23 2.27 -12.00
N PHE A 120 12.08 0.96 -11.75
CA PHE A 120 13.03 0.23 -10.91
C PHE A 120 14.44 0.26 -11.54
N PRO A 121 15.50 0.58 -10.79
CA PRO A 121 16.87 0.53 -11.29
C PRO A 121 17.18 -0.89 -11.82
N LYS A 122 17.69 -0.95 -13.04
CA LYS A 122 18.15 -2.21 -13.65
C LYS A 122 19.57 -2.53 -13.21
#